data_aa22fa7acb0525bc82868c67afbbba53
#
_entry.id   aa22fa7acb0525bc82868c67afbbba53
#
_cell.length_a   1.000
_cell.length_b   1.000
_cell.length_c   1.000
_cell.angle_alpha   90.00
_cell.angle_beta   90.00
_cell.angle_gamma   90.00
#
_symmetry.space_group_name_H-M   'P 1'
#
loop_
_entity.id
_entity.type
_entity.pdbx_description
1 polymer ?
#
loop_
_entity_poly.entity_id
_entity_poly.type
_entity_poly.pdbx_seq_one_letter_code
_entity_poly.pdbx_strand_id
1 'polypeptide(L)'
;MNKFQISNFGPIKNLDVELGDLTILLGPQASGKTLFLQLAKLIVDKDYIVQNLLKYNYVIDGDSDKVLNYYFGDRLSSMWKNCTMVKVDGEAFEKCSLLNAENADAKERLFYIPAQRILSISDGRPKNFMEFDISSPYVLRNFSETLRLFFQHGMGSENVIFPLNQRLNDGMKQSFNDTIFHGGEVVIDEQAGQKKMRMKVGDTSLPFMTWSAGQKEFMPLLMAFYCLAEPMAKSINGNQYEYVVVEEPEMGLHPRAIQSVIIQILELIKMGYKVIVSTHSPVLLEFAWTFKMLQQFPQEVREQALCELFDASLDSNVGETVKGAVSKDVRTFYFSHT
;
A
#
# COMPACT_ATOMS: atom_id res chain seq x y z
N MET A 1 -4.92 16.78 4.20
CA MET A 1 -6.14 16.01 4.53
C MET A 1 -5.84 15.16 5.75
N ASN A 2 -6.56 15.39 6.84
CA ASN A 2 -6.28 14.65 8.07
C ASN A 2 -7.53 13.96 8.64
N LYS A 3 -8.72 14.54 8.48
CA LYS A 3 -9.94 14.03 9.10
C LYS A 3 -11.02 13.69 8.07
N PHE A 4 -11.54 12.46 8.14
CA PHE A 4 -12.64 11.96 7.31
C PHE A 4 -13.86 11.67 8.18
N GLN A 5 -15.00 12.23 7.79
CA GLN A 5 -16.30 11.95 8.38
C GLN A 5 -17.24 11.46 7.29
N ILE A 6 -17.73 10.25 7.41
CA ILE A 6 -18.53 9.58 6.38
C ILE A 6 -19.80 9.03 7.02
N SER A 7 -20.93 9.29 6.39
CA SER A 7 -22.21 8.71 6.79
C SER A 7 -22.96 8.13 5.60
N ASN A 8 -23.55 6.96 5.77
CA ASN A 8 -24.41 6.27 4.80
C ASN A 8 -23.75 6.02 3.43
N PHE A 9 -22.48 5.59 3.42
CA PHE A 9 -21.76 5.19 2.22
C PHE A 9 -21.62 3.66 2.16
N GLY A 10 -22.29 2.99 1.24
CA GLY A 10 -22.34 1.54 1.17
C GLY A 10 -22.77 0.91 2.52
N PRO A 11 -21.95 0.02 3.12
CA PRO A 11 -22.20 -0.55 4.44
C PRO A 11 -21.79 0.40 5.61
N ILE A 12 -21.05 1.47 5.34
CA ILE A 12 -20.59 2.40 6.37
C ILE A 12 -21.76 3.29 6.79
N LYS A 13 -22.25 3.11 8.02
CA LYS A 13 -23.31 3.95 8.59
C LYS A 13 -22.76 5.28 9.11
N ASN A 14 -21.74 5.22 9.95
CA ASN A 14 -21.03 6.39 10.47
C ASN A 14 -19.56 6.06 10.68
N LEU A 15 -18.70 6.99 10.28
CA LEU A 15 -17.26 6.90 10.44
C LEU A 15 -16.69 8.29 10.73
N ASP A 16 -15.82 8.38 11.72
CA ASP A 16 -15.01 9.57 12.03
C ASP A 16 -13.56 9.08 12.25
N VAL A 17 -12.68 9.35 11.28
CA VAL A 17 -11.28 8.92 11.31
C VAL A 17 -10.40 10.14 11.10
N GLU A 18 -9.47 10.33 12.01
CA GLU A 18 -8.42 11.34 11.91
C GLU A 18 -7.07 10.65 11.75
N LEU A 19 -6.35 10.97 10.67
CA LEU A 19 -5.08 10.34 10.32
C LEU A 19 -3.94 10.87 11.18
N GLY A 20 -3.11 9.94 11.67
CA GLY A 20 -1.80 10.22 12.27
C GLY A 20 -0.67 10.02 11.25
N ASP A 21 0.57 9.95 11.74
CA ASP A 21 1.70 9.49 10.94
C ASP A 21 1.56 8.00 10.60
N LEU A 22 1.09 7.19 11.56
CA LEU A 22 0.61 5.83 11.35
C LEU A 22 -0.84 5.73 11.79
N THR A 23 -1.72 5.28 10.90
CA THR A 23 -3.12 4.98 11.22
C THR A 23 -3.40 3.51 11.01
N ILE A 24 -3.84 2.81 12.04
CA ILE A 24 -4.15 1.37 11.97
C ILE A 24 -5.65 1.17 12.07
N LEU A 25 -6.23 0.57 11.04
CA LEU A 25 -7.65 0.24 10.95
C LEU A 25 -7.84 -1.24 11.27
N LEU A 26 -8.47 -1.50 12.39
CA LEU A 26 -8.75 -2.84 12.90
C LEU A 26 -10.23 -3.18 12.71
N GLY A 27 -10.56 -4.46 12.71
CA GLY A 27 -11.94 -4.93 12.70
C GLY A 27 -12.14 -6.18 11.84
N PRO A 28 -13.31 -6.82 11.95
CA PRO A 28 -13.60 -8.05 11.20
C PRO A 28 -13.62 -7.82 9.70
N GLN A 29 -13.62 -8.91 8.95
CA GLN A 29 -13.83 -8.86 7.50
C GLN A 29 -15.17 -8.22 7.16
N ALA A 30 -15.26 -7.58 6.00
CA ALA A 30 -16.46 -6.90 5.50
C ALA A 30 -17.00 -5.77 6.41
N SER A 31 -16.21 -5.23 7.35
CA SER A 31 -16.59 -4.10 8.21
C SER A 31 -16.51 -2.71 7.52
N GLY A 32 -16.09 -2.67 6.25
CA GLY A 32 -15.99 -1.43 5.47
C GLY A 32 -14.60 -0.78 5.41
N LYS A 33 -13.55 -1.37 6.01
CA LYS A 33 -12.16 -0.84 6.00
C LYS A 33 -11.66 -0.56 4.58
N THR A 34 -11.67 -1.58 3.71
CA THR A 34 -11.26 -1.46 2.30
C THR A 34 -12.05 -0.39 1.58
N LEU A 35 -13.37 -0.34 1.79
CA LEU A 35 -14.24 0.64 1.16
C LEU A 35 -13.90 2.08 1.60
N PHE A 36 -13.63 2.27 2.89
CA PHE A 36 -13.15 3.56 3.41
C PHE A 36 -11.82 3.95 2.77
N LEU A 37 -10.85 3.03 2.70
CA LEU A 37 -9.53 3.30 2.13
C LEU A 37 -9.61 3.64 0.63
N GLN A 38 -10.44 2.94 -0.12
CA GLN A 38 -10.70 3.25 -1.52
C GLN A 38 -11.37 4.63 -1.67
N LEU A 39 -12.36 4.95 -0.83
CA LEU A 39 -12.99 6.26 -0.85
C LEU A 39 -12.00 7.38 -0.50
N ALA A 40 -11.15 7.17 0.50
CA ALA A 40 -10.09 8.12 0.84
C ALA A 40 -9.13 8.36 -0.35
N LYS A 41 -8.70 7.29 -1.04
CA LYS A 41 -7.91 7.40 -2.27
C LYS A 41 -8.63 8.19 -3.35
N LEU A 42 -9.91 7.91 -3.59
CA LEU A 42 -10.71 8.62 -4.60
C LEU A 42 -10.76 10.12 -4.30
N ILE A 43 -10.94 10.49 -3.03
CA ILE A 43 -11.03 11.89 -2.61
C ILE A 43 -9.68 12.60 -2.74
N VAL A 44 -8.60 11.96 -2.26
CA VAL A 44 -7.24 12.55 -2.27
C VAL A 44 -6.76 12.80 -3.69
N ASP A 45 -7.04 11.87 -4.60
CA ASP A 45 -6.49 11.84 -5.95
C ASP A 45 -7.57 11.95 -7.06
N LYS A 46 -8.72 12.59 -6.77
CA LYS A 46 -9.84 12.64 -7.71
C LYS A 46 -9.44 13.10 -9.12
N ASP A 47 -8.67 14.18 -9.21
CA ASP A 47 -8.27 14.76 -10.49
C ASP A 47 -7.34 13.82 -11.25
N TYR A 48 -6.35 13.24 -10.58
CA TYR A 48 -5.46 12.23 -11.14
C TYR A 48 -6.23 11.00 -11.64
N ILE A 49 -7.18 10.48 -10.83
CA ILE A 49 -7.98 9.30 -11.17
C ILE A 49 -8.84 9.56 -12.41
N VAL A 50 -9.54 10.68 -12.46
CA VAL A 50 -10.40 11.05 -13.60
C VAL A 50 -9.56 11.19 -14.87
N GLN A 51 -8.42 11.88 -14.81
CA GLN A 51 -7.52 12.03 -15.95
C GLN A 51 -6.95 10.68 -16.40
N ASN A 52 -6.58 9.83 -15.45
CA ASN A 52 -6.04 8.50 -15.76
C ASN A 52 -7.10 7.62 -16.45
N LEU A 53 -8.35 7.66 -15.99
CA LEU A 53 -9.48 6.99 -16.68
C LEU A 53 -9.65 7.51 -18.10
N LEU A 54 -9.64 8.82 -18.33
CA LEU A 54 -9.73 9.41 -19.66
C LEU A 54 -8.55 9.02 -20.55
N LYS A 55 -7.34 8.96 -20.01
CA LYS A 55 -6.13 8.47 -20.70
C LYS A 55 -6.28 7.03 -21.21
N TYR A 56 -6.99 6.20 -20.47
CA TYR A 56 -7.33 4.83 -20.87
C TYR A 56 -8.64 4.73 -21.67
N ASN A 57 -9.10 5.84 -22.24
CA ASN A 57 -10.29 5.93 -23.11
C ASN A 57 -11.62 5.55 -22.43
N TYR A 58 -11.73 5.71 -21.10
CA TYR A 58 -13.01 5.58 -20.41
C TYR A 58 -13.90 6.78 -20.71
N VAL A 59 -15.16 6.55 -21.05
CA VAL A 59 -16.12 7.60 -21.43
C VAL A 59 -16.94 8.00 -20.20
N ILE A 60 -16.76 9.22 -19.70
CA ILE A 60 -17.43 9.72 -18.48
C ILE A 60 -18.72 10.48 -18.82
N ASP A 61 -18.75 11.28 -19.90
CA ASP A 61 -19.92 12.04 -20.40
C ASP A 61 -20.62 12.91 -19.33
N GLY A 62 -19.86 13.48 -18.40
CA GLY A 62 -20.43 14.29 -17.34
C GLY A 62 -21.28 13.50 -16.32
N ASP A 63 -21.09 12.18 -16.21
CA ASP A 63 -21.80 11.29 -15.29
C ASP A 63 -20.88 10.80 -14.16
N SER A 64 -21.10 11.27 -12.94
CA SER A 64 -20.35 10.86 -11.76
C SER A 64 -20.60 9.40 -11.36
N ASP A 65 -21.73 8.79 -11.75
CA ASP A 65 -21.98 7.36 -11.53
C ASP A 65 -21.04 6.50 -12.38
N LYS A 66 -20.72 6.93 -13.59
CA LYS A 66 -19.73 6.25 -14.42
C LYS A 66 -18.34 6.28 -13.75
N VAL A 67 -17.92 7.43 -13.20
CA VAL A 67 -16.65 7.53 -12.46
C VAL A 67 -16.63 6.54 -11.30
N LEU A 68 -17.69 6.50 -10.49
CA LEU A 68 -17.78 5.58 -9.35
C LEU A 68 -17.76 4.10 -9.79
N ASN A 69 -18.47 3.76 -10.88
CA ASN A 69 -18.48 2.39 -11.41
C ASN A 69 -17.11 2.00 -11.97
N TYR A 70 -16.39 2.89 -12.67
CA TYR A 70 -15.04 2.63 -13.15
C TYR A 70 -14.01 2.56 -12.03
N TYR A 71 -14.29 3.22 -10.90
CA TYR A 71 -13.39 3.25 -9.75
C TYR A 71 -13.58 2.06 -8.82
N PHE A 72 -14.79 1.83 -8.34
CA PHE A 72 -15.08 0.76 -7.38
C PHE A 72 -15.34 -0.60 -8.03
N GLY A 73 -15.86 -0.62 -9.24
CA GLY A 73 -16.32 -1.79 -9.99
C GLY A 73 -17.72 -1.62 -10.51
N ASP A 74 -18.13 -2.47 -11.44
CA ASP A 74 -19.44 -2.38 -12.13
C ASP A 74 -20.61 -2.31 -11.14
N ARG A 75 -21.55 -1.36 -11.39
CA ARG A 75 -22.77 -1.09 -10.60
C ARG A 75 -22.56 -0.66 -9.16
N LEU A 76 -21.33 -0.35 -8.74
CA LEU A 76 -21.04 0.07 -7.36
C LEU A 76 -21.27 1.58 -7.11
N SER A 77 -21.65 2.36 -8.11
CA SER A 77 -22.13 3.75 -7.91
C SER A 77 -23.31 3.84 -6.94
N SER A 78 -24.13 2.77 -6.84
CA SER A 78 -25.25 2.65 -5.89
C SER A 78 -24.86 2.73 -4.42
N MET A 79 -23.57 2.59 -4.09
CA MET A 79 -23.05 2.81 -2.72
C MET A 79 -23.17 4.27 -2.29
N TRP A 80 -23.13 5.21 -3.23
CA TRP A 80 -23.36 6.64 -2.96
C TRP A 80 -24.83 6.97 -3.08
N LYS A 81 -25.52 7.01 -1.95
CA LYS A 81 -26.96 7.28 -1.82
C LYS A 81 -27.23 8.77 -1.69
N ASN A 82 -28.48 9.20 -1.86
CA ASN A 82 -28.89 10.59 -1.62
C ASN A 82 -28.64 11.08 -0.18
N CYS A 83 -28.62 10.15 0.79
CA CYS A 83 -28.32 10.45 2.21
C CYS A 83 -26.84 10.28 2.56
N THR A 84 -25.98 9.96 1.59
CA THR A 84 -24.53 9.86 1.84
C THR A 84 -23.97 11.25 2.11
N MET A 85 -23.24 11.37 3.23
CA MET A 85 -22.46 12.56 3.57
C MET A 85 -21.00 12.20 3.72
N VAL A 86 -20.16 12.96 3.05
CA VAL A 86 -18.71 12.85 3.16
C VAL A 86 -18.14 14.23 3.48
N LYS A 87 -17.35 14.32 4.54
CA LYS A 87 -16.60 15.54 4.88
C LYS A 87 -15.14 15.22 5.06
N VAL A 88 -14.32 16.13 4.60
CA VAL A 88 -12.85 16.05 4.75
C VAL A 88 -12.37 17.35 5.36
N ASP A 89 -11.70 17.27 6.49
CA ASP A 89 -11.24 18.45 7.28
C ASP A 89 -12.39 19.45 7.58
N GLY A 90 -13.64 18.95 7.70
CA GLY A 90 -14.84 19.75 7.95
C GLY A 90 -15.58 20.23 6.69
N GLU A 91 -14.96 20.16 5.52
CA GLU A 91 -15.58 20.57 4.25
C GLU A 91 -16.33 19.39 3.60
N ALA A 92 -17.50 19.68 3.02
CA ALA A 92 -18.28 18.66 2.34
C ALA A 92 -17.64 18.28 1.00
N PHE A 93 -17.52 16.98 0.78
CA PHE A 93 -17.13 16.41 -0.51
C PHE A 93 -18.38 15.85 -1.20
N GLU A 94 -18.78 16.48 -2.29
CA GLU A 94 -19.96 16.11 -3.03
C GLU A 94 -19.64 15.20 -4.22
N LYS A 95 -20.57 14.31 -4.57
CA LYS A 95 -20.43 13.38 -5.70
C LYS A 95 -20.16 14.09 -7.02
N CYS A 96 -20.82 15.22 -7.27
CA CYS A 96 -20.64 16.01 -8.48
C CYS A 96 -19.23 16.60 -8.63
N SER A 97 -18.46 16.75 -7.53
CA SER A 97 -17.08 17.22 -7.58
C SER A 97 -16.15 16.28 -8.35
N LEU A 98 -16.54 15.01 -8.54
CA LEU A 98 -15.83 14.04 -9.37
C LEU A 98 -15.76 14.43 -10.85
N LEU A 99 -16.68 15.29 -11.30
CA LEU A 99 -16.73 15.76 -12.70
C LEU A 99 -15.89 17.03 -12.93
N ASN A 100 -15.54 17.71 -11.85
CA ASN A 100 -14.78 18.96 -11.88
C ASN A 100 -13.30 18.65 -11.66
N ALA A 101 -12.62 18.12 -12.69
CA ALA A 101 -11.15 17.97 -12.67
C ALA A 101 -10.53 19.36 -12.92
N GLU A 102 -10.08 20.01 -11.86
CA GLU A 102 -9.56 21.39 -11.91
C GLU A 102 -8.09 21.46 -12.35
N ASN A 103 -7.35 20.36 -12.20
CA ASN A 103 -5.91 20.32 -12.44
C ASN A 103 -5.54 19.33 -13.55
N ALA A 104 -5.18 19.87 -14.73
CA ALA A 104 -4.79 19.05 -15.89
C ALA A 104 -3.49 18.25 -15.70
N ASP A 105 -2.62 18.68 -14.78
CA ASP A 105 -1.34 18.04 -14.45
C ASP A 105 -1.36 17.42 -13.05
N ALA A 106 -2.51 16.91 -12.61
CA ALA A 106 -2.66 16.32 -11.30
C ALA A 106 -1.71 15.13 -11.10
N LYS A 107 -1.02 15.14 -9.96
CA LYS A 107 -0.10 14.07 -9.56
C LYS A 107 -0.74 13.20 -8.50
N GLU A 108 -0.41 11.93 -8.53
CA GLU A 108 -0.84 10.98 -7.52
C GLU A 108 -0.16 11.29 -6.18
N ARG A 109 -0.95 11.45 -5.11
CA ARG A 109 -0.49 11.78 -3.76
C ARG A 109 -0.62 10.62 -2.79
N LEU A 110 -1.50 9.67 -3.06
CA LEU A 110 -1.73 8.50 -2.21
C LEU A 110 -1.33 7.22 -2.96
N PHE A 111 -0.26 6.58 -2.50
CA PHE A 111 0.14 5.26 -3.00
C PHE A 111 -0.73 4.19 -2.33
N TYR A 112 -1.40 3.35 -3.12
CA TYR A 112 -2.33 2.35 -2.60
C TYR A 112 -1.83 0.94 -2.88
N ILE A 113 -1.56 0.16 -1.83
CA ILE A 113 -1.16 -1.25 -1.89
C ILE A 113 -2.38 -2.11 -1.49
N PRO A 114 -3.07 -2.75 -2.45
CA PRO A 114 -4.30 -3.50 -2.18
C PRO A 114 -4.03 -4.84 -1.48
N ALA A 115 -5.04 -5.36 -0.78
CA ALA A 115 -4.99 -6.69 -0.18
C ALA A 115 -4.77 -7.79 -1.23
N GLN A 116 -5.50 -7.72 -2.36
CA GLN A 116 -5.40 -8.69 -3.45
C GLN A 116 -4.24 -8.41 -4.43
N ARG A 117 -3.11 -7.92 -3.90
CA ARG A 117 -1.95 -7.49 -4.69
C ARG A 117 -1.34 -8.57 -5.58
N ILE A 118 -1.49 -9.85 -5.24
CA ILE A 118 -1.03 -10.97 -6.07
C ILE A 118 -1.68 -10.97 -7.45
N LEU A 119 -2.90 -10.49 -7.58
CA LEU A 119 -3.61 -10.41 -8.87
C LEU A 119 -2.95 -9.42 -9.84
N SER A 120 -2.06 -8.54 -9.35
CA SER A 120 -1.27 -7.64 -10.20
C SER A 120 -0.18 -8.36 -11.00
N ILE A 121 0.19 -9.58 -10.60
CA ILE A 121 1.24 -10.36 -11.26
C ILE A 121 0.61 -11.50 -12.07
N SER A 122 0.98 -11.61 -13.35
CA SER A 122 0.61 -12.71 -14.23
C SER A 122 1.86 -13.42 -14.73
N ASP A 123 2.05 -14.68 -14.34
CA ASP A 123 3.16 -15.52 -14.77
C ASP A 123 4.53 -14.82 -14.64
N GLY A 124 4.76 -14.17 -13.50
CA GLY A 124 6.02 -13.51 -13.18
C GLY A 124 6.23 -12.12 -13.82
N ARG A 125 5.19 -11.51 -14.36
CA ARG A 125 5.21 -10.11 -14.82
C ARG A 125 4.02 -9.31 -14.30
N PRO A 126 4.18 -8.03 -13.95
CA PRO A 126 3.05 -7.18 -13.64
C PRO A 126 2.15 -6.94 -14.85
N LYS A 127 0.84 -6.99 -14.64
CA LYS A 127 -0.17 -6.69 -15.66
C LYS A 127 -0.24 -5.19 -15.94
N ASN A 128 -0.63 -4.81 -17.15
CA ASN A 128 -1.00 -3.43 -17.43
C ASN A 128 -2.45 -3.13 -16.96
N PHE A 129 -2.78 -1.84 -16.88
CA PHE A 129 -4.09 -1.37 -16.43
C PHE A 129 -5.27 -1.98 -17.22
N MET A 130 -5.11 -2.19 -18.51
CA MET A 130 -6.16 -2.68 -19.42
C MET A 130 -6.26 -4.20 -19.51
N GLU A 131 -5.36 -4.94 -18.85
CA GLU A 131 -5.45 -6.41 -18.74
C GLU A 131 -6.47 -6.86 -17.66
N PHE A 132 -7.02 -5.93 -16.90
CA PHE A 132 -8.04 -6.20 -15.89
C PHE A 132 -9.44 -5.99 -16.46
N ASP A 133 -10.40 -6.77 -15.94
CA ASP A 133 -11.81 -6.54 -16.18
C ASP A 133 -12.26 -5.24 -15.48
N ILE A 134 -13.29 -4.59 -16.04
CA ILE A 134 -13.85 -3.34 -15.52
C ILE A 134 -14.45 -3.50 -14.11
N SER A 135 -14.83 -4.72 -13.72
CA SER A 135 -15.28 -5.05 -12.37
C SER A 135 -14.17 -5.01 -11.33
N SER A 136 -12.90 -5.03 -11.76
CA SER A 136 -11.76 -4.91 -10.87
C SER A 136 -11.63 -3.48 -10.36
N PRO A 137 -11.45 -3.25 -9.04
CA PRO A 137 -11.27 -1.91 -8.49
C PRO A 137 -10.11 -1.15 -9.14
N TYR A 138 -10.30 0.14 -9.36
CA TYR A 138 -9.27 1.02 -9.92
C TYR A 138 -7.94 0.91 -9.16
N VAL A 139 -7.99 0.86 -7.82
CA VAL A 139 -6.80 0.78 -6.97
C VAL A 139 -5.91 -0.43 -7.31
N LEU A 140 -6.49 -1.58 -7.62
CA LEU A 140 -5.75 -2.77 -8.04
C LEU A 140 -5.14 -2.57 -9.44
N ARG A 141 -5.91 -2.03 -10.38
CA ARG A 141 -5.46 -1.77 -11.75
C ARG A 141 -4.33 -0.75 -11.80
N ASN A 142 -4.48 0.36 -11.05
CA ASN A 142 -3.48 1.42 -10.95
C ASN A 142 -2.21 0.94 -10.23
N PHE A 143 -2.36 0.16 -9.17
CA PHE A 143 -1.24 -0.47 -8.47
C PHE A 143 -0.43 -1.38 -9.42
N SER A 144 -1.11 -2.24 -10.15
CA SER A 144 -0.48 -3.14 -11.13
C SER A 144 0.28 -2.38 -12.21
N GLU A 145 -0.31 -1.29 -12.72
CA GLU A 145 0.35 -0.43 -13.73
C GLU A 145 1.60 0.25 -13.16
N THR A 146 1.55 0.71 -11.90
CA THR A 146 2.72 1.27 -11.23
C THR A 146 3.84 0.25 -11.10
N LEU A 147 3.52 -0.99 -10.69
CA LEU A 147 4.51 -2.07 -10.65
C LEU A 147 5.05 -2.42 -12.04
N ARG A 148 4.22 -2.38 -13.08
CA ARG A 148 4.65 -2.62 -14.46
C ARG A 148 5.66 -1.57 -14.94
N LEU A 149 5.38 -0.30 -14.68
CA LEU A 149 6.29 0.80 -15.03
C LEU A 149 7.61 0.69 -14.24
N PHE A 150 7.54 0.35 -12.96
CA PHE A 150 8.72 0.06 -12.15
C PHE A 150 9.53 -1.11 -12.73
N PHE A 151 8.87 -2.21 -13.07
CA PHE A 151 9.51 -3.39 -13.65
C PHE A 151 10.19 -3.10 -14.99
N GLN A 152 9.64 -2.20 -15.80
CA GLN A 152 10.18 -1.83 -17.09
C GLN A 152 11.32 -0.80 -17.02
N HIS A 153 11.20 0.18 -16.13
CA HIS A 153 12.05 1.38 -16.14
C HIS A 153 12.73 1.67 -14.81
N GLY A 154 12.24 1.10 -13.74
CA GLY A 154 12.59 1.50 -12.38
C GLY A 154 13.79 0.79 -11.77
N MET A 155 14.29 -0.29 -12.39
CA MET A 155 15.38 -1.10 -11.82
C MET A 155 16.77 -0.78 -12.43
N GLY A 156 16.86 0.20 -13.30
CA GLY A 156 18.12 0.55 -13.94
C GLY A 156 18.64 -0.59 -14.83
N SER A 157 19.97 -0.79 -14.82
CA SER A 157 20.65 -1.85 -15.59
C SER A 157 20.74 -3.20 -14.88
N GLU A 158 20.28 -3.27 -13.62
CA GLU A 158 20.33 -4.49 -12.82
C GLU A 158 19.18 -5.42 -13.18
N ASN A 159 19.49 -6.71 -13.44
CA ASN A 159 18.47 -7.74 -13.63
C ASN A 159 18.08 -8.44 -12.32
N VAL A 160 18.49 -7.89 -11.17
CA VAL A 160 18.21 -8.42 -9.83
C VAL A 160 17.13 -7.57 -9.18
N ILE A 161 16.01 -8.19 -8.77
CA ILE A 161 14.94 -7.54 -8.03
C ILE A 161 15.18 -7.68 -6.53
N PHE A 162 15.63 -8.85 -6.07
CA PHE A 162 16.00 -9.06 -4.67
C PHE A 162 17.29 -9.88 -4.59
N PRO A 163 18.26 -9.42 -3.80
CA PRO A 163 18.31 -8.15 -3.05
C PRO A 163 18.70 -6.96 -3.94
N LEU A 164 17.87 -5.91 -3.97
CA LEU A 164 18.19 -4.68 -4.71
C LEU A 164 18.96 -3.71 -3.80
N ASN A 165 20.25 -3.50 -4.11
CA ASN A 165 21.20 -2.87 -3.18
C ASN A 165 20.92 -1.40 -2.82
N GLN A 166 20.26 -0.66 -3.68
CA GLN A 166 20.03 0.78 -3.49
C GLN A 166 18.66 1.11 -2.87
N ARG A 167 17.81 0.11 -2.56
CA ARG A 167 16.41 0.31 -2.20
C ARG A 167 16.03 -0.14 -0.80
N LEU A 168 16.80 -1.01 -0.22
CA LEU A 168 16.62 -1.49 1.15
C LEU A 168 17.93 -1.33 1.90
N ASN A 169 17.87 -1.01 3.18
CA ASN A 169 19.04 -1.10 4.05
C ASN A 169 19.41 -2.58 4.30
N ASP A 170 20.65 -2.82 4.74
CA ASP A 170 21.17 -4.18 4.85
C ASP A 170 20.43 -5.00 5.92
N GLY A 171 19.99 -4.38 7.01
CA GLY A 171 19.18 -5.05 8.03
C GLY A 171 17.83 -5.58 7.47
N MET A 172 17.17 -4.81 6.62
CA MET A 172 15.94 -5.23 5.95
C MET A 172 16.17 -6.31 4.92
N LYS A 173 17.25 -6.21 4.12
CA LYS A 173 17.61 -7.27 3.16
C LYS A 173 17.83 -8.59 3.90
N GLN A 174 18.60 -8.56 4.99
CA GLN A 174 18.83 -9.74 5.82
C GLN A 174 17.51 -10.29 6.38
N SER A 175 16.68 -9.43 6.95
CA SER A 175 15.40 -9.83 7.54
C SER A 175 14.47 -10.49 6.50
N PHE A 176 14.34 -9.93 5.30
CA PHE A 176 13.53 -10.52 4.23
C PHE A 176 14.16 -11.81 3.68
N ASN A 177 15.49 -11.87 3.60
CA ASN A 177 16.19 -13.09 3.22
C ASN A 177 15.90 -14.23 4.20
N ASP A 178 16.03 -13.97 5.51
CA ASP A 178 15.88 -14.99 6.54
C ASP A 178 14.44 -15.46 6.73
N THR A 179 13.46 -14.59 6.45
CA THR A 179 12.05 -14.86 6.75
C THR A 179 11.22 -15.24 5.52
N ILE A 180 11.66 -14.88 4.31
CA ILE A 180 10.84 -15.03 3.09
C ILE A 180 11.59 -15.73 1.96
N PHE A 181 12.81 -15.27 1.61
CA PHE A 181 13.52 -15.76 0.45
C PHE A 181 14.48 -16.92 0.73
N HIS A 182 14.97 -17.08 1.98
CA HIS A 182 15.81 -18.20 2.44
C HIS A 182 17.01 -18.48 1.52
N GLY A 183 17.75 -17.43 1.14
CA GLY A 183 18.88 -17.51 0.22
C GLY A 183 18.51 -17.47 -1.26
N GLY A 184 17.22 -17.31 -1.58
CA GLY A 184 16.76 -17.13 -2.95
C GLY A 184 17.01 -15.71 -3.46
N GLU A 185 17.50 -15.59 -4.69
CA GLU A 185 17.66 -14.34 -5.41
C GLU A 185 16.56 -14.20 -6.46
N VAL A 186 15.83 -13.07 -6.44
CA VAL A 186 14.81 -12.79 -7.46
C VAL A 186 15.43 -11.99 -8.59
N VAL A 187 15.38 -12.55 -9.80
CA VAL A 187 15.98 -11.95 -10.99
C VAL A 187 14.95 -11.78 -12.10
N ILE A 188 15.24 -10.90 -13.03
CA ILE A 188 14.54 -10.83 -14.32
C ILE A 188 15.26 -11.74 -15.31
N ASP A 189 14.52 -12.64 -15.92
CA ASP A 189 14.98 -13.50 -16.99
C ASP A 189 14.14 -13.26 -18.26
N GLU A 190 14.76 -13.36 -19.41
CA GLU A 190 14.08 -13.22 -20.70
C GLU A 190 13.71 -14.60 -21.24
N GLN A 191 12.41 -14.86 -21.33
CA GLN A 191 11.87 -16.08 -21.90
C GLN A 191 10.91 -15.77 -23.05
N ALA A 192 11.16 -16.35 -24.19
CA ALA A 192 10.33 -16.16 -25.39
C ALA A 192 10.07 -14.68 -25.74
N GLY A 193 11.08 -13.82 -25.57
CA GLY A 193 10.98 -12.38 -25.81
C GLY A 193 10.22 -11.59 -24.75
N GLN A 194 9.93 -12.20 -23.58
CA GLN A 194 9.28 -11.54 -22.46
C GLN A 194 10.15 -11.57 -21.21
N LYS A 195 10.25 -10.43 -20.53
CA LYS A 195 10.91 -10.34 -19.22
C LYS A 195 9.97 -10.87 -18.14
N LYS A 196 10.45 -11.83 -17.33
CA LYS A 196 9.71 -12.45 -16.23
C LYS A 196 10.57 -12.58 -14.99
N MET A 197 9.95 -12.50 -13.83
CA MET A 197 10.59 -12.77 -12.54
C MET A 197 10.84 -14.26 -12.39
N ARG A 198 12.05 -14.60 -11.94
CA ARG A 198 12.43 -15.95 -11.54
C ARG A 198 13.18 -15.91 -10.22
N MET A 199 13.11 -16.99 -9.47
CA MET A 199 13.89 -17.13 -8.24
C MET A 199 15.04 -18.11 -8.48
N LYS A 200 16.25 -17.65 -8.24
CA LYS A 200 17.45 -18.50 -8.23
C LYS A 200 17.73 -19.01 -6.83
N VAL A 201 17.86 -20.32 -6.71
CA VAL A 201 18.25 -21.00 -5.47
C VAL A 201 19.39 -21.96 -5.84
N GLY A 202 20.62 -21.63 -5.53
CA GLY A 202 21.81 -22.32 -6.05
C GLY A 202 21.79 -22.31 -7.59
N ASP A 203 21.94 -23.47 -8.22
CA ASP A 203 21.93 -23.62 -9.67
C ASP A 203 20.52 -23.73 -10.28
N THR A 204 19.47 -23.69 -9.45
CA THR A 204 18.09 -23.89 -9.90
C THR A 204 17.40 -22.55 -10.09
N SER A 205 16.72 -22.38 -11.25
CA SER A 205 15.91 -21.21 -11.57
C SER A 205 14.43 -21.59 -11.58
N LEU A 206 13.67 -21.06 -10.60
CA LEU A 206 12.27 -21.39 -10.36
C LEU A 206 11.35 -20.36 -11.01
N PRO A 207 10.40 -20.77 -11.89
CA PRO A 207 9.38 -19.87 -12.41
C PRO A 207 8.45 -19.36 -11.30
N PHE A 208 7.92 -18.14 -11.45
CA PHE A 208 7.05 -17.49 -10.44
C PHE A 208 5.91 -18.36 -9.94
N MET A 209 5.27 -19.12 -10.81
CA MET A 209 4.12 -19.97 -10.45
C MET A 209 4.47 -21.10 -9.46
N THR A 210 5.74 -21.49 -9.37
CA THR A 210 6.22 -22.55 -8.46
C THR A 210 6.65 -22.02 -7.09
N TRP A 211 6.67 -20.71 -6.88
CA TRP A 211 7.04 -20.12 -5.60
C TRP A 211 6.01 -20.43 -4.52
N SER A 212 6.40 -20.36 -3.25
CA SER A 212 5.47 -20.47 -2.12
C SER A 212 4.40 -19.36 -2.15
N ALA A 213 3.27 -19.57 -1.50
CA ALA A 213 2.21 -18.58 -1.40
C ALA A 213 2.74 -17.28 -0.78
N GLY A 214 3.48 -17.36 0.32
CA GLY A 214 4.05 -16.20 0.99
C GLY A 214 5.01 -15.40 0.10
N GLN A 215 5.88 -16.06 -0.67
CA GLN A 215 6.77 -15.39 -1.61
C GLN A 215 6.01 -14.67 -2.72
N LYS A 216 4.95 -15.29 -3.26
CA LYS A 216 4.09 -14.69 -4.28
C LYS A 216 3.34 -13.47 -3.75
N GLU A 217 2.77 -13.55 -2.55
CA GLU A 217 2.06 -12.43 -1.90
C GLU A 217 3.01 -11.29 -1.52
N PHE A 218 4.23 -11.62 -1.09
CA PHE A 218 5.20 -10.61 -0.68
C PHE A 218 5.82 -9.87 -1.87
N MET A 219 5.98 -10.52 -3.02
CA MET A 219 6.70 -9.93 -4.14
C MET A 219 6.13 -8.59 -4.62
N PRO A 220 4.80 -8.43 -4.88
CA PRO A 220 4.24 -7.13 -5.23
C PRO A 220 4.35 -6.11 -4.09
N LEU A 221 4.31 -6.52 -2.82
CA LEU A 221 4.54 -5.65 -1.67
C LEU A 221 5.98 -5.13 -1.64
N LEU A 222 6.98 -5.98 -1.86
CA LEU A 222 8.38 -5.59 -1.97
C LEU A 222 8.61 -4.58 -3.10
N MET A 223 8.04 -4.84 -4.28
CA MET A 223 8.14 -3.91 -5.42
C MET A 223 7.49 -2.56 -5.10
N ALA A 224 6.39 -2.55 -4.36
CA ALA A 224 5.75 -1.32 -3.88
C ALA A 224 6.68 -0.54 -2.94
N PHE A 225 7.34 -1.20 -2.01
CA PHE A 225 8.34 -0.57 -1.15
C PHE A 225 9.50 0.02 -1.95
N TYR A 226 9.93 -0.65 -3.01
CA TYR A 226 10.93 -0.08 -3.92
C TYR A 226 10.44 1.16 -4.67
N CYS A 227 9.16 1.21 -5.03
CA CYS A 227 8.55 2.41 -5.63
C CYS A 227 8.54 3.60 -4.67
N LEU A 228 8.48 3.35 -3.37
CA LEU A 228 8.43 4.38 -2.32
C LEU A 228 9.81 4.77 -1.78
N ALA A 229 10.86 3.97 -2.03
CA ALA A 229 12.22 4.26 -1.62
C ALA A 229 12.81 5.43 -2.42
N GLU A 230 13.49 6.38 -1.75
CA GLU A 230 14.22 7.45 -2.44
C GLU A 230 15.40 6.87 -3.27
N PRO A 231 15.73 7.45 -4.40
CA PRO A 231 15.21 8.64 -5.09
C PRO A 231 14.06 8.35 -6.07
N MET A 232 13.50 7.17 -6.09
CA MET A 232 12.53 6.74 -7.10
C MET A 232 11.13 7.33 -6.94
N ALA A 233 10.73 7.71 -5.73
CA ALA A 233 9.47 8.42 -5.50
C ALA A 233 9.33 9.68 -6.38
N LYS A 234 10.45 10.24 -6.83
CA LYS A 234 10.51 11.40 -7.73
C LYS A 234 10.56 11.04 -9.22
N SER A 235 10.85 9.78 -9.59
CA SER A 235 11.16 9.40 -10.99
C SER A 235 10.06 8.62 -11.69
N ILE A 236 9.21 7.88 -10.96
CA ILE A 236 8.11 7.13 -11.57
C ILE A 236 6.92 8.07 -11.75
N ASN A 237 6.66 8.48 -12.98
CA ASN A 237 5.56 9.36 -13.39
C ASN A 237 5.57 10.78 -12.77
N GLY A 238 6.63 11.20 -12.09
CA GLY A 238 6.70 12.49 -11.40
C GLY A 238 5.71 12.64 -10.24
N ASN A 239 5.14 11.55 -9.75
CA ASN A 239 4.22 11.52 -8.60
C ASN A 239 4.91 12.00 -7.32
N GLN A 240 4.14 12.58 -6.41
CA GLN A 240 4.60 13.06 -5.11
C GLN A 240 3.71 12.44 -4.02
N TYR A 241 4.09 11.24 -3.60
CA TYR A 241 3.32 10.54 -2.57
C TYR A 241 3.51 11.19 -1.20
N GLU A 242 2.40 11.47 -0.54
CA GLU A 242 2.31 11.94 0.84
C GLU A 242 1.73 10.86 1.75
N TYR A 243 0.83 10.04 1.18
CA TYR A 243 0.09 9.00 1.87
C TYR A 243 0.42 7.63 1.28
N VAL A 244 0.48 6.64 2.13
CA VAL A 244 0.64 5.23 1.73
C VAL A 244 -0.44 4.40 2.42
N VAL A 245 -1.28 3.73 1.65
CA VAL A 245 -2.22 2.73 2.15
C VAL A 245 -1.62 1.35 1.94
N VAL A 246 -1.63 0.55 3.01
CA VAL A 246 -1.22 -0.86 2.97
C VAL A 246 -2.36 -1.72 3.50
N GLU A 247 -3.07 -2.40 2.61
CA GLU A 247 -4.13 -3.32 3.03
C GLU A 247 -3.53 -4.70 3.33
N GLU A 248 -3.88 -5.21 4.50
CA GLU A 248 -3.56 -6.57 4.95
C GLU A 248 -2.11 -6.99 4.62
N PRO A 249 -1.11 -6.25 5.13
CA PRO A 249 0.29 -6.52 4.82
C PRO A 249 0.75 -7.92 5.26
N GLU A 250 0.05 -8.51 6.21
CA GLU A 250 0.30 -9.84 6.77
C GLU A 250 -0.13 -11.01 5.87
N MET A 251 -0.90 -10.74 4.80
CA MET A 251 -1.52 -11.79 4.01
C MET A 251 -0.49 -12.78 3.44
N GLY A 252 -0.68 -14.07 3.75
CA GLY A 252 0.19 -15.16 3.31
C GLY A 252 1.56 -15.24 4.02
N LEU A 253 1.84 -14.36 4.99
CA LEU A 253 3.13 -14.29 5.65
C LEU A 253 3.16 -15.04 6.99
N HIS A 254 4.31 -15.65 7.30
CA HIS A 254 4.60 -16.17 8.63
C HIS A 254 4.78 -15.02 9.64
N PRO A 255 4.43 -15.17 10.93
CA PRO A 255 4.56 -14.12 11.94
C PRO A 255 5.90 -13.38 11.99
N ARG A 256 7.03 -14.09 11.81
CA ARG A 256 8.36 -13.47 11.72
C ARG A 256 8.51 -12.54 10.51
N ALA A 257 7.94 -12.92 9.36
CA ALA A 257 7.95 -12.08 8.17
C ALA A 257 7.07 -10.83 8.34
N ILE A 258 5.98 -10.92 9.13
CA ILE A 258 5.14 -9.77 9.48
C ILE A 258 5.96 -8.73 10.26
N GLN A 259 6.84 -9.14 11.18
CA GLN A 259 7.74 -8.23 11.89
C GLN A 259 8.64 -7.44 10.91
N SER A 260 9.19 -8.12 9.91
CA SER A 260 9.99 -7.45 8.87
C SER A 260 9.18 -6.41 8.08
N VAL A 261 7.92 -6.70 7.80
CA VAL A 261 7.01 -5.76 7.13
C VAL A 261 6.67 -4.58 8.04
N ILE A 262 6.48 -4.80 9.34
CA ILE A 262 6.27 -3.71 10.32
C ILE A 262 7.49 -2.76 10.32
N ILE A 263 8.71 -3.28 10.34
CA ILE A 263 9.94 -2.46 10.27
C ILE A 263 9.94 -1.62 8.97
N GLN A 264 9.52 -2.20 7.83
CA GLN A 264 9.41 -1.45 6.57
C GLN A 264 8.34 -0.34 6.64
N ILE A 265 7.21 -0.58 7.31
CA ILE A 265 6.20 0.45 7.56
C ILE A 265 6.78 1.58 8.43
N LEU A 266 7.54 1.25 9.47
CA LEU A 266 8.24 2.24 10.30
C LEU A 266 9.26 3.05 9.49
N GLU A 267 9.97 2.43 8.55
CA GLU A 267 10.88 3.14 7.66
C GLU A 267 10.14 4.15 6.76
N LEU A 268 8.97 3.79 6.20
CA LEU A 268 8.14 4.73 5.44
C LEU A 268 7.72 5.95 6.29
N ILE A 269 7.35 5.71 7.56
CA ILE A 269 6.98 6.78 8.50
C ILE A 269 8.20 7.67 8.82
N LYS A 270 9.35 7.08 9.03
CA LYS A 270 10.63 7.82 9.22
C LYS A 270 10.95 8.69 8.00
N MET A 271 10.68 8.22 6.78
CA MET A 271 10.84 8.97 5.54
C MET A 271 9.82 10.11 5.38
N GLY A 272 8.82 10.21 6.27
CA GLY A 272 7.83 11.28 6.28
C GLY A 272 6.50 10.96 5.61
N TYR A 273 6.28 9.72 5.17
CA TYR A 273 4.98 9.30 4.67
C TYR A 273 3.97 9.15 5.81
N LYS A 274 2.72 9.52 5.55
CA LYS A 274 1.58 9.15 6.40
C LYS A 274 1.07 7.78 5.95
N VAL A 275 1.21 6.78 6.82
CA VAL A 275 0.89 5.39 6.48
C VAL A 275 -0.44 4.97 7.11
N ILE A 276 -1.32 4.38 6.31
CA ILE A 276 -2.60 3.85 6.76
C ILE A 276 -2.60 2.34 6.49
N VAL A 277 -2.72 1.55 7.56
CA VAL A 277 -2.71 0.08 7.48
C VAL A 277 -4.07 -0.46 7.86
N SER A 278 -4.67 -1.30 7.03
CA SER A 278 -5.81 -2.12 7.44
C SER A 278 -5.35 -3.55 7.74
N THR A 279 -5.84 -4.11 8.83
CA THR A 279 -5.44 -5.46 9.25
C THR A 279 -6.51 -6.15 10.10
N HIS A 280 -6.46 -7.47 10.15
CA HIS A 280 -7.08 -8.34 11.16
C HIS A 280 -6.07 -9.27 11.82
N SER A 281 -4.79 -9.04 11.61
CA SER A 281 -3.73 -9.83 12.22
C SER A 281 -3.60 -9.54 13.72
N PRO A 282 -3.60 -10.57 14.57
CA PRO A 282 -3.26 -10.41 15.98
C PRO A 282 -1.87 -9.77 16.19
N VAL A 283 -0.90 -10.12 15.35
CA VAL A 283 0.49 -9.60 15.45
C VAL A 283 0.52 -8.08 15.26
N LEU A 284 -0.19 -7.57 14.24
CA LEU A 284 -0.27 -6.13 14.01
C LEU A 284 -1.09 -5.42 15.09
N LEU A 285 -2.11 -6.08 15.64
CA LEU A 285 -2.86 -5.56 16.79
C LEU A 285 -1.99 -5.44 18.03
N GLU A 286 -1.23 -6.48 18.35
CA GLU A 286 -0.28 -6.49 19.47
C GLU A 286 0.78 -5.41 19.31
N PHE A 287 1.32 -5.24 18.11
CA PHE A 287 2.23 -4.15 17.79
C PHE A 287 1.60 -2.78 18.03
N ALA A 288 0.39 -2.54 17.49
CA ALA A 288 -0.32 -1.28 17.66
C ALA A 288 -0.60 -0.96 19.14
N TRP A 289 -1.00 -1.97 19.90
CA TRP A 289 -1.24 -1.85 21.34
C TRP A 289 0.06 -1.57 22.10
N THR A 290 1.14 -2.33 21.80
CA THR A 290 2.46 -2.13 22.41
C THR A 290 2.97 -0.72 22.13
N PHE A 291 2.91 -0.28 20.89
CA PHE A 291 3.33 1.07 20.50
C PHE A 291 2.58 2.15 21.27
N LYS A 292 1.27 1.99 21.40
CA LYS A 292 0.43 2.92 22.18
C LYS A 292 0.77 2.91 23.68
N MET A 293 1.00 1.74 24.25
CA MET A 293 1.39 1.62 25.67
C MET A 293 2.76 2.26 25.92
N LEU A 294 3.70 2.09 25.02
CA LEU A 294 5.03 2.66 25.11
C LEU A 294 5.03 4.20 25.09
N GLN A 295 4.03 4.84 24.50
CA GLN A 295 3.93 6.32 24.46
C GLN A 295 3.92 6.97 25.85
N GLN A 296 3.60 6.23 26.91
CA GLN A 296 3.61 6.71 28.30
C GLN A 296 5.02 6.83 28.92
N PHE A 297 6.02 6.24 28.27
CA PHE A 297 7.39 6.17 28.78
C PHE A 297 8.32 7.17 28.08
N PRO A 298 9.45 7.52 28.72
CA PRO A 298 10.48 8.34 28.09
C PRO A 298 10.97 7.76 26.77
N GLN A 299 11.43 8.62 25.87
CA GLN A 299 11.82 8.22 24.51
C GLN A 299 12.86 7.10 24.49
N GLU A 300 13.89 7.19 25.34
CA GLU A 300 14.97 6.18 25.44
C GLU A 300 14.42 4.78 25.79
N VAL A 301 13.45 4.71 26.71
CA VAL A 301 12.82 3.44 27.10
C VAL A 301 11.99 2.87 25.93
N ARG A 302 11.30 3.75 25.19
CA ARG A 302 10.53 3.35 24.01
C ARG A 302 11.41 2.79 22.91
N GLU A 303 12.53 3.47 22.63
CA GLU A 303 13.52 3.05 21.63
C GLU A 303 14.11 1.68 21.98
N GLN A 304 14.51 1.50 23.22
CA GLN A 304 15.07 0.23 23.69
C GLN A 304 14.04 -0.91 23.60
N ALA A 305 12.83 -0.70 24.12
CA ALA A 305 11.78 -1.72 24.12
C ALA A 305 11.36 -2.14 22.69
N LEU A 306 11.28 -1.18 21.75
CA LEU A 306 10.96 -1.50 20.36
C LEU A 306 12.13 -2.20 19.66
N CYS A 307 13.37 -1.85 19.95
CA CYS A 307 14.54 -2.56 19.41
C CYS A 307 14.57 -4.02 19.93
N GLU A 308 14.30 -4.24 21.20
CA GLU A 308 14.18 -5.59 21.78
C GLU A 308 13.04 -6.40 21.11
N LEU A 309 11.88 -5.77 20.83
CA LEU A 309 10.77 -6.40 20.13
C LEU A 309 11.17 -6.92 18.73
N PHE A 310 12.06 -6.21 18.06
CA PHE A 310 12.55 -6.57 16.72
C PHE A 310 13.87 -7.33 16.72
N ASP A 311 14.36 -7.76 17.88
CA ASP A 311 15.66 -8.44 18.05
C ASP A 311 16.81 -7.66 17.40
N ALA A 312 16.81 -6.34 17.59
CA ALA A 312 17.75 -5.40 16.98
C ALA A 312 18.49 -4.57 18.03
N SER A 313 19.74 -4.20 17.73
CA SER A 313 20.48 -3.24 18.54
C SER A 313 20.13 -1.81 18.17
N LEU A 314 20.26 -0.87 19.12
CA LEU A 314 20.03 0.56 18.90
C LEU A 314 20.93 1.17 17.81
N ASP A 315 22.13 0.62 17.63
CA ASP A 315 23.11 1.11 16.64
C ASP A 315 22.98 0.41 15.28
N SER A 316 21.99 -0.47 15.12
CA SER A 316 21.68 -1.12 13.85
C SER A 316 20.82 -0.24 12.96
N ASN A 317 20.75 -0.56 11.66
CA ASN A 317 19.84 0.11 10.72
C ASN A 317 18.36 0.01 11.17
N VAL A 318 17.97 -1.09 11.80
CA VAL A 318 16.63 -1.25 12.39
C VAL A 318 16.46 -0.31 13.58
N GLY A 319 17.49 -0.18 14.44
CA GLY A 319 17.51 0.77 15.55
C GLY A 319 17.33 2.22 15.08
N GLU A 320 17.98 2.62 13.99
CA GLU A 320 17.78 3.95 13.38
C GLU A 320 16.35 4.15 12.85
N THR A 321 15.75 3.11 12.29
CA THR A 321 14.34 3.13 11.85
C THR A 321 13.42 3.33 13.05
N VAL A 322 13.62 2.59 14.13
CA VAL A 322 12.87 2.71 15.38
C VAL A 322 13.00 4.12 15.96
N LYS A 323 14.22 4.65 16.10
CA LYS A 323 14.45 6.02 16.59
C LYS A 323 13.71 7.07 15.78
N GLY A 324 13.68 6.93 14.45
CA GLY A 324 12.98 7.87 13.57
C GLY A 324 11.45 7.79 13.65
N ALA A 325 10.91 6.64 14.04
CA ALA A 325 9.46 6.39 14.09
C ALA A 325 8.85 6.51 15.50
N VAL A 326 9.63 6.36 16.56
CA VAL A 326 9.13 6.23 17.95
C VAL A 326 8.39 7.46 18.49
N SER A 327 8.68 8.65 17.95
CA SER A 327 8.03 9.92 18.34
C SER A 327 6.81 10.27 17.49
N LYS A 328 6.49 9.45 16.51
CA LYS A 328 5.41 9.72 15.55
C LYS A 328 4.02 9.44 16.13
N ASP A 329 3.01 10.15 15.61
CA ASP A 329 1.62 10.00 16.03
C ASP A 329 1.03 8.70 15.47
N VAL A 330 0.66 7.79 16.36
CA VAL A 330 0.03 6.51 16.01
C VAL A 330 -1.42 6.48 16.48
N ARG A 331 -2.34 6.30 15.54
CA ARG A 331 -3.77 6.23 15.79
C ARG A 331 -4.35 4.89 15.40
N THR A 332 -5.29 4.41 16.19
CA THR A 332 -5.92 3.11 15.97
C THR A 332 -7.43 3.28 16.01
N PHE A 333 -8.10 2.77 14.98
CA PHE A 333 -9.55 2.78 14.85
C PHE A 333 -10.10 1.37 14.69
N TYR A 334 -11.20 1.09 15.37
CA TYR A 334 -11.86 -0.21 15.27
C TYR A 334 -13.18 -0.08 14.48
N PHE A 335 -13.26 -0.80 13.37
CA PHE A 335 -14.45 -0.93 12.55
C PHE A 335 -15.30 -2.08 13.06
N SER A 336 -16.54 -1.82 13.44
CA SER A 336 -17.51 -2.83 13.87
C SER A 336 -18.61 -3.00 12.82
N HIS A 337 -19.20 -4.18 12.78
CA HIS A 337 -20.50 -4.34 12.12
C HIS A 337 -21.58 -3.63 12.97
N THR A 338 -22.32 -2.74 12.38
CA THR A 338 -23.45 -2.03 13.02
C THR A 338 -24.78 -2.43 12.41
#